data_431bf92536215495ee3351c4e6cf6d71
#
_entry.id   431bf92536215495ee3351c4e6cf6d71
#
_cell.length_a   1.000
_cell.length_b   1.000
_cell.length_c   1.000
_cell.angle_alpha   90.00
_cell.angle_beta   90.00
_cell.angle_gamma   90.00
#
_symmetry.space_group_name_H-M   'P 1'
#
loop_
_entity.id
_entity.type
_entity.pdbx_description
1 polymer ?
#
loop_
_entity_poly.entity_id
_entity_poly.type
_entity_poly.pdbx_seq_one_letter_code
_entity_poly.pdbx_strand_id
1 'polypeptide(L)'
;DYIKRMQGEIAKALPSVITPERFTRITLSALSSNQALQQCTPQSFLGAMMTAAQLGMEPNTPLGQAYLVPFRNHGKMECQFQLGYKGLIDLAYRSGEVSTIQAHTVYENDDFEYELGLEPKLHHVPAKSNRGNPSYFYAVFRTKDGGYGFEVMSVEDIRAHAQKFSKAYNNGPWQSNFEEMAKKTVLKKVLKYAPLK
;
A
#
# COMPACT_ATOMS: atom_id res chain seq x y z
N ASP A 1 -11.70 27.26 -6.66
CA ASP A 1 -11.35 28.25 -7.68
C ASP A 1 -10.05 27.93 -8.42
N TYR A 2 -8.96 27.52 -7.72
CA TYR A 2 -7.70 27.11 -8.34
C TYR A 2 -7.87 25.91 -9.29
N ILE A 3 -8.61 24.89 -8.89
CA ILE A 3 -8.86 23.69 -9.70
C ILE A 3 -9.61 24.05 -10.99
N LYS A 4 -10.60 24.93 -10.90
CA LYS A 4 -11.33 25.41 -12.08
C LYS A 4 -10.43 26.13 -13.07
N ARG A 5 -9.50 26.95 -12.57
CA ARG A 5 -8.52 27.65 -13.42
C ARG A 5 -7.54 26.70 -14.10
N MET A 6 -7.25 25.56 -13.48
CA MET A 6 -6.30 24.57 -13.99
C MET A 6 -6.95 23.47 -14.83
N GLN A 7 -8.26 23.52 -15.08
CA GLN A 7 -8.99 22.45 -15.79
C GLN A 7 -8.38 22.09 -17.14
N GLY A 8 -7.95 23.08 -17.91
CA GLY A 8 -7.34 22.84 -19.22
C GLY A 8 -6.02 22.06 -19.15
N GLU A 9 -5.19 22.40 -18.17
CA GLU A 9 -3.91 21.71 -17.95
C GLU A 9 -4.12 20.33 -17.33
N ILE A 10 -5.07 20.20 -16.40
CA ILE A 10 -5.48 18.93 -15.82
C ILE A 10 -5.94 17.98 -16.93
N ALA A 11 -6.81 18.42 -17.83
CA ALA A 11 -7.33 17.60 -18.92
C ALA A 11 -6.22 17.05 -19.82
N LYS A 12 -5.19 17.84 -20.09
CA LYS A 12 -4.03 17.42 -20.89
C LYS A 12 -3.15 16.37 -20.20
N ALA A 13 -3.10 16.40 -18.87
CA ALA A 13 -2.23 15.53 -18.07
C ALA A 13 -2.92 14.26 -17.61
N LEU A 14 -4.25 14.18 -17.68
CA LEU A 14 -5.00 13.00 -17.25
C LEU A 14 -4.79 11.82 -18.19
N PRO A 15 -4.66 10.59 -17.63
CA PRO A 15 -4.71 9.39 -18.46
C PRO A 15 -6.09 9.24 -19.12
N SER A 16 -6.14 8.58 -20.27
CA SER A 16 -7.35 8.42 -21.07
C SER A 16 -8.51 7.72 -20.32
N VAL A 17 -8.21 7.00 -19.25
CA VAL A 17 -9.21 6.24 -18.46
C VAL A 17 -9.98 7.12 -17.47
N ILE A 18 -9.57 8.38 -17.24
CA ILE A 18 -10.22 9.28 -16.30
C ILE A 18 -10.62 10.55 -17.03
N THR A 19 -11.93 10.85 -17.04
CA THR A 19 -12.42 12.10 -17.61
C THR A 19 -12.16 13.29 -16.67
N PRO A 20 -12.03 14.53 -17.21
CA PRO A 20 -11.90 15.72 -16.36
C PRO A 20 -13.04 15.89 -15.37
N GLU A 21 -14.27 15.53 -15.75
CA GLU A 21 -15.45 15.61 -14.89
C GLU A 21 -15.34 14.63 -13.72
N ARG A 22 -14.92 13.39 -13.99
CA ARG A 22 -14.70 12.39 -12.93
C ARG A 22 -13.59 12.81 -11.99
N PHE A 23 -12.47 13.31 -12.54
CA PHE A 23 -11.36 13.82 -11.74
C PHE A 23 -11.81 14.96 -10.81
N THR A 24 -12.56 15.91 -11.34
CA THR A 24 -13.11 17.04 -10.55
C THR A 24 -14.00 16.53 -9.41
N ARG A 25 -14.87 15.56 -9.69
CA ARG A 25 -15.75 14.97 -8.66
C ARG A 25 -14.97 14.27 -7.56
N ILE A 26 -13.98 13.46 -7.92
CA ILE A 26 -13.11 12.77 -6.95
C ILE A 26 -12.36 13.80 -6.09
N THR A 27 -11.84 14.85 -6.71
CA THR A 27 -11.14 15.94 -6.02
C THR A 27 -12.03 16.65 -4.99
N LEU A 28 -13.25 17.00 -5.38
CA LEU A 28 -14.21 17.65 -4.48
C LEU A 28 -14.62 16.72 -3.34
N SER A 29 -14.81 15.44 -3.61
CA SER A 29 -15.14 14.45 -2.58
C SER A 29 -13.99 14.29 -1.56
N ALA A 30 -12.76 14.28 -2.01
CA ALA A 30 -11.59 14.21 -1.12
C ALA A 30 -11.51 15.45 -0.21
N LEU A 31 -11.73 16.64 -0.76
CA LEU A 31 -11.74 17.89 0.02
C LEU A 31 -12.85 17.93 1.05
N SER A 32 -14.03 17.45 0.71
CA SER A 32 -15.17 17.46 1.64
C SER A 32 -15.06 16.40 2.73
N SER A 33 -14.35 15.31 2.49
CA SER A 33 -14.19 14.23 3.46
C SER A 33 -13.15 14.52 4.55
N ASN A 34 -12.22 15.44 4.32
CA ASN A 34 -11.15 15.75 5.26
C ASN A 34 -10.82 17.25 5.25
N GLN A 35 -11.24 17.93 6.31
CA GLN A 35 -10.99 19.38 6.45
C GLN A 35 -9.49 19.75 6.43
N ALA A 36 -8.62 18.87 6.93
CA ALA A 36 -7.18 19.14 6.93
C ALA A 36 -6.62 19.26 5.51
N LEU A 37 -7.20 18.59 4.53
CA LEU A 37 -6.83 18.73 3.13
C LEU A 37 -7.13 20.11 2.56
N GLN A 38 -8.17 20.77 3.07
CA GLN A 38 -8.55 22.14 2.65
C GLN A 38 -7.51 23.17 3.10
N GLN A 39 -6.72 22.86 4.11
CA GLN A 39 -5.66 23.73 4.64
C GLN A 39 -4.32 23.54 3.88
N CYS A 40 -4.21 22.51 3.07
CA CYS A 40 -3.02 22.28 2.24
C CYS A 40 -2.91 23.31 1.13
N THR A 41 -1.67 23.58 0.71
CA THR A 41 -1.46 24.45 -0.45
C THR A 41 -2.16 23.85 -1.69
N PRO A 42 -2.82 24.67 -2.52
CA PRO A 42 -3.52 24.17 -3.71
C PRO A 42 -2.61 23.39 -4.66
N GLN A 43 -1.36 23.84 -4.81
CA GLN A 43 -0.38 23.14 -5.66
C GLN A 43 -0.04 21.75 -5.17
N SER A 44 0.21 21.58 -3.85
CA SER A 44 0.52 20.27 -3.28
C SER A 44 -0.65 19.32 -3.36
N PHE A 45 -1.86 19.82 -3.10
CA PHE A 45 -3.08 19.04 -3.20
C PHE A 45 -3.34 18.58 -4.64
N LEU A 46 -3.27 19.49 -5.59
CA LEU A 46 -3.47 19.15 -7.01
C LEU A 46 -2.40 18.18 -7.51
N GLY A 47 -1.13 18.38 -7.12
CA GLY A 47 -0.04 17.48 -7.47
C GLY A 47 -0.27 16.05 -6.96
N ALA A 48 -0.72 15.91 -5.70
CA ALA A 48 -1.06 14.61 -5.12
C ALA A 48 -2.25 13.96 -5.84
N MET A 49 -3.29 14.72 -6.18
CA MET A 49 -4.43 14.24 -6.96
C MET A 49 -4.03 13.79 -8.37
N MET A 50 -3.14 14.53 -9.02
CA MET A 50 -2.63 14.16 -10.35
C MET A 50 -1.82 12.86 -10.30
N THR A 51 -1.02 12.65 -9.27
CA THR A 51 -0.29 11.39 -9.06
C THR A 51 -1.26 10.23 -8.95
N ALA A 52 -2.31 10.36 -8.14
CA ALA A 52 -3.35 9.35 -8.01
C ALA A 52 -4.02 9.05 -9.36
N ALA A 53 -4.37 10.08 -10.11
CA ALA A 53 -5.00 9.95 -11.42
C ALA A 53 -4.11 9.26 -12.45
N GLN A 54 -2.81 9.59 -12.47
CA GLN A 54 -1.83 8.95 -13.36
C GLN A 54 -1.68 7.46 -13.07
N LEU A 55 -1.84 7.04 -11.81
CA LEU A 55 -1.85 5.64 -11.40
C LEU A 55 -3.22 4.99 -11.58
N GLY A 56 -4.23 5.73 -12.03
CA GLY A 56 -5.60 5.23 -12.18
C GLY A 56 -6.25 4.86 -10.87
N MET A 57 -5.95 5.59 -9.80
CA MET A 57 -6.45 5.32 -8.44
C MET A 57 -7.30 6.45 -7.91
N GLU A 58 -8.33 6.09 -7.16
CA GLU A 58 -9.17 7.03 -6.42
C GLU A 58 -8.68 7.08 -4.97
N PRO A 59 -8.10 8.20 -4.51
CA PRO A 59 -7.58 8.29 -3.16
C PRO A 59 -8.68 8.42 -2.11
N ASN A 60 -8.37 8.00 -0.88
CA ASN A 60 -9.24 8.13 0.30
C ASN A 60 -10.60 7.45 0.14
N THR A 61 -10.65 6.34 -0.60
CA THR A 61 -11.85 5.50 -0.73
C THR A 61 -11.72 4.23 0.13
N PRO A 62 -12.84 3.54 0.39
CA PRO A 62 -12.80 2.25 1.09
C PRO A 62 -11.96 1.17 0.39
N LEU A 63 -11.64 1.34 -0.89
CA LEU A 63 -10.77 0.42 -1.63
C LEU A 63 -9.34 0.38 -1.06
N GLY A 64 -8.88 1.46 -0.40
CA GLY A 64 -7.58 1.49 0.26
C GLY A 64 -6.38 1.44 -0.69
N GLN A 65 -6.54 1.91 -1.93
CA GLN A 65 -5.48 1.88 -2.94
C GLN A 65 -4.48 3.02 -2.77
N ALA A 66 -4.96 4.19 -2.37
CA ALA A 66 -4.15 5.39 -2.25
C ALA A 66 -4.71 6.33 -1.18
N TYR A 67 -3.85 7.17 -0.63
CA TYR A 67 -4.20 8.12 0.42
C TYR A 67 -3.61 9.48 0.14
N LEU A 68 -4.37 10.52 0.44
CA LEU A 68 -3.91 11.91 0.51
C LEU A 68 -3.69 12.23 1.98
N VAL A 69 -2.46 12.55 2.35
CA VAL A 69 -2.08 12.79 3.74
C VAL A 69 -1.60 14.21 3.91
N PRO A 70 -2.31 15.03 4.73
CA PRO A 70 -1.82 16.36 5.07
C PRO A 70 -0.65 16.27 6.05
N PHE A 71 0.37 17.08 5.85
CA PHE A 71 1.54 17.16 6.73
C PHE A 71 2.11 18.57 6.75
N ARG A 72 2.80 18.92 7.83
CA ARG A 72 3.51 20.19 7.92
C ARG A 72 4.90 20.08 7.34
N ASN A 73 5.20 20.98 6.41
CA ASN A 73 6.50 21.11 5.82
C ASN A 73 6.93 22.59 5.88
N HIS A 74 7.97 22.89 6.63
CA HIS A 74 8.50 24.25 6.82
C HIS A 74 7.41 25.29 7.15
N GLY A 75 6.49 24.92 8.07
CA GLY A 75 5.40 25.78 8.53
C GLY A 75 4.17 25.84 7.62
N LYS A 76 4.20 25.22 6.45
CA LYS A 76 3.07 25.14 5.53
C LYS A 76 2.43 23.78 5.60
N MET A 77 1.09 23.74 5.47
CA MET A 77 0.38 22.48 5.27
C MET A 77 0.47 22.08 3.80
N GLU A 78 0.96 20.88 3.56
CA GLU A 78 1.07 20.29 2.23
C GLU A 78 0.37 18.94 2.20
N CYS A 79 -0.03 18.53 0.99
CA CYS A 79 -0.64 17.24 0.75
C CYS A 79 0.38 16.28 0.14
N GLN A 80 0.51 15.11 0.73
CA GLN A 80 1.37 14.04 0.22
C GLN A 80 0.52 12.89 -0.29
N PHE A 81 0.84 12.41 -1.49
CA PHE A 81 0.29 11.17 -2.01
C PHE A 81 1.01 9.97 -1.37
N GLN A 82 0.24 9.02 -0.87
CA GLN A 82 0.76 7.75 -0.36
C GLN A 82 0.06 6.58 -1.04
N LEU A 83 0.86 5.71 -1.65
CA LEU A 83 0.37 4.49 -2.25
C LEU A 83 0.09 3.45 -1.16
N GLY A 84 -1.13 2.95 -1.10
CA GLY A 84 -1.52 1.88 -0.20
C GLY A 84 -1.04 0.51 -0.71
N TYR A 85 -0.96 -0.48 0.19
CA TYR A 85 -0.56 -1.84 -0.21
C TYR A 85 -1.56 -2.47 -1.20
N LYS A 86 -2.84 -2.16 -1.09
CA LYS A 86 -3.85 -2.60 -2.07
C LYS A 86 -3.64 -1.96 -3.45
N GLY A 87 -3.14 -0.73 -3.49
CA GLY A 87 -2.73 -0.09 -4.73
C GLY A 87 -1.51 -0.75 -5.36
N LEU A 88 -0.52 -1.13 -4.56
CA LEU A 88 0.63 -1.91 -5.03
C LEU A 88 0.21 -3.26 -5.62
N ILE A 89 -0.70 -3.96 -4.95
CA ILE A 89 -1.27 -5.23 -5.44
C ILE A 89 -1.95 -5.01 -6.79
N ASP A 90 -2.76 -3.97 -6.90
CA ASP A 90 -3.46 -3.65 -8.13
C ASP A 90 -2.49 -3.36 -9.28
N LEU A 91 -1.44 -2.56 -9.04
CA LEU A 91 -0.40 -2.29 -10.03
C LEU A 91 0.34 -3.56 -10.46
N ALA A 92 0.61 -4.47 -9.53
CA ALA A 92 1.24 -5.75 -9.83
C ALA A 92 0.36 -6.60 -10.76
N TYR A 93 -0.94 -6.73 -10.47
CA TYR A 93 -1.86 -7.44 -11.34
C TYR A 93 -2.07 -6.75 -12.69
N ARG A 94 -2.09 -5.42 -12.74
CA ARG A 94 -2.18 -4.66 -13.99
C ARG A 94 -1.00 -4.89 -14.93
N SER A 95 0.16 -5.30 -14.40
CA SER A 95 1.31 -5.64 -15.25
C SER A 95 1.00 -6.77 -16.22
N GLY A 96 0.03 -7.63 -15.87
CA GLY A 96 -0.30 -8.83 -16.64
C GLY A 96 0.67 -9.99 -16.41
N GLU A 97 1.72 -9.79 -15.65
CA GLU A 97 2.77 -10.80 -15.43
C GLU A 97 2.61 -11.58 -14.12
N VAL A 98 1.86 -11.03 -13.16
CA VAL A 98 1.65 -11.65 -11.85
C VAL A 98 0.43 -12.56 -11.88
N SER A 99 0.59 -13.80 -11.40
CA SER A 99 -0.50 -14.77 -11.28
C SER A 99 -1.14 -14.79 -9.90
N THR A 100 -0.34 -14.69 -8.83
CA THR A 100 -0.85 -14.70 -7.45
C THR A 100 -0.02 -13.81 -6.53
N ILE A 101 -0.69 -13.24 -5.53
CA ILE A 101 -0.07 -12.51 -4.42
C ILE A 101 -0.76 -12.99 -3.15
N GLN A 102 0.03 -13.44 -2.16
CA GLN A 102 -0.48 -13.95 -0.90
C GLN A 102 0.38 -13.48 0.27
N ALA A 103 -0.23 -13.37 1.46
CA ALA A 103 0.46 -13.16 2.71
C ALA A 103 -0.12 -14.08 3.77
N HIS A 104 0.71 -14.62 4.63
CA HIS A 104 0.31 -15.58 5.66
C HIS A 104 1.03 -15.34 6.97
N THR A 105 0.36 -15.70 8.06
CA THR A 105 0.96 -15.83 9.38
C THR A 105 1.43 -17.27 9.56
N VAL A 106 2.66 -17.45 10.01
CA VAL A 106 3.21 -18.74 10.43
C VAL A 106 3.14 -18.80 11.96
N TYR A 107 2.52 -19.84 12.49
CA TYR A 107 2.41 -20.06 13.92
C TYR A 107 3.45 -21.06 14.41
N GLU A 108 3.71 -21.06 15.72
CA GLU A 108 4.81 -21.82 16.34
C GLU A 108 4.83 -23.31 16.00
N ASN A 109 3.65 -23.92 15.88
CA ASN A 109 3.52 -25.37 15.64
C ASN A 109 3.27 -25.74 14.19
N ASP A 110 3.31 -24.75 13.28
CA ASP A 110 3.28 -24.98 11.85
C ASP A 110 4.60 -25.59 11.38
N ASP A 111 4.56 -26.43 10.36
CA ASP A 111 5.75 -26.85 9.65
C ASP A 111 6.17 -25.73 8.69
N PHE A 112 7.30 -25.09 8.99
CA PHE A 112 7.76 -23.93 8.25
C PHE A 112 9.28 -23.94 8.08
N GLU A 113 9.70 -23.89 6.83
CA GLU A 113 11.11 -23.78 6.44
C GLU A 113 11.24 -22.81 5.27
N TYR A 114 12.32 -22.03 5.24
CA TYR A 114 12.66 -21.21 4.10
C TYR A 114 14.17 -21.06 4.00
N GLU A 115 14.64 -20.84 2.79
CA GLU A 115 16.03 -20.52 2.52
C GLU A 115 16.13 -19.44 1.43
N LEU A 116 17.18 -18.66 1.52
CA LEU A 116 17.51 -17.62 0.56
C LEU A 116 18.69 -18.06 -0.30
N GLY A 117 19.19 -17.19 -1.15
CA GLY A 117 20.32 -17.48 -2.03
C GLY A 117 19.87 -17.59 -3.48
N LEU A 118 20.62 -18.33 -4.27
CA LEU A 118 20.37 -18.45 -5.71
C LEU A 118 19.13 -19.28 -6.04
N GLU A 119 18.74 -20.20 -5.18
CA GLU A 119 17.55 -21.04 -5.32
C GLU A 119 16.67 -20.89 -4.07
N PRO A 120 16.04 -19.74 -3.90
CA PRO A 120 15.23 -19.49 -2.70
C PRO A 120 14.01 -20.41 -2.68
N LYS A 121 13.68 -20.95 -1.49
CA LYS A 121 12.57 -21.87 -1.27
C LYS A 121 11.79 -21.47 -0.02
N LEU A 122 10.50 -21.69 -0.05
CA LEU A 122 9.61 -21.48 1.09
C LEU A 122 8.61 -22.63 1.15
N HIS A 123 8.51 -23.25 2.34
CA HIS A 123 7.60 -24.37 2.62
C HIS A 123 6.83 -24.06 3.87
N HIS A 124 5.50 -24.13 3.81
CA HIS A 124 4.63 -23.84 4.94
C HIS A 124 3.43 -24.79 4.93
N VAL A 125 3.32 -25.62 5.96
CA VAL A 125 2.15 -26.46 6.20
C VAL A 125 1.59 -26.09 7.57
N PRO A 126 0.41 -25.46 7.61
CA PRO A 126 -0.22 -25.09 8.87
C PRO A 126 -0.54 -26.32 9.73
N ALA A 127 -0.31 -26.22 11.03
CA ALA A 127 -0.78 -27.23 11.97
C ALA A 127 -2.31 -27.31 11.95
N LYS A 128 -2.86 -28.51 12.09
CA LYS A 128 -4.31 -28.73 12.06
C LYS A 128 -5.03 -28.20 13.30
N SER A 129 -4.33 -28.12 14.43
CA SER A 129 -4.84 -27.64 15.71
C SER A 129 -3.69 -27.18 16.59
N ASN A 130 -4.00 -26.41 17.63
CA ASN A 130 -3.00 -25.93 18.61
C ASN A 130 -1.81 -25.27 17.92
N ARG A 131 -2.09 -24.33 17.03
CA ARG A 131 -1.05 -23.69 16.20
C ARG A 131 -0.05 -22.86 17.02
N GLY A 132 -0.42 -22.43 18.24
CA GLY A 132 0.43 -21.61 19.10
C GLY A 132 0.35 -20.13 18.74
N ASN A 133 1.39 -19.38 19.11
CA ASN A 133 1.49 -17.96 18.81
C ASN A 133 2.12 -17.71 17.43
N PRO A 134 1.88 -16.55 16.84
CA PRO A 134 2.58 -16.16 15.61
C PRO A 134 4.10 -16.17 15.80
N SER A 135 4.83 -16.72 14.83
CA SER A 135 6.30 -16.78 14.83
C SER A 135 6.91 -16.01 13.67
N TYR A 136 6.33 -16.15 12.48
CA TYR A 136 6.77 -15.46 11.25
C TYR A 136 5.58 -14.96 10.47
N PHE A 137 5.87 -14.00 9.60
CA PHE A 137 4.95 -13.53 8.57
C PHE A 137 5.69 -13.55 7.24
N TYR A 138 5.01 -13.96 6.18
CA TYR A 138 5.59 -13.92 4.85
C TYR A 138 4.57 -13.47 3.82
N ALA A 139 5.09 -12.92 2.73
CA ALA A 139 4.33 -12.62 1.54
C ALA A 139 5.05 -13.20 0.33
N VAL A 140 4.30 -13.64 -0.65
CA VAL A 140 4.82 -14.24 -1.87
C VAL A 140 4.03 -13.76 -3.06
N PHE A 141 4.72 -13.44 -4.17
CA PHE A 141 4.10 -13.30 -5.47
C PHE A 141 4.62 -14.38 -6.42
N ARG A 142 3.78 -14.79 -7.34
CA ARG A 142 4.15 -15.67 -8.43
C ARG A 142 3.86 -15.00 -9.76
N THR A 143 4.73 -15.24 -10.73
CA THR A 143 4.54 -14.75 -12.09
C THR A 143 4.02 -15.86 -13.00
N LYS A 144 3.44 -15.45 -14.13
CA LYS A 144 2.83 -16.40 -15.09
C LYS A 144 3.86 -17.30 -15.78
N ASP A 145 5.11 -16.86 -15.84
CA ASP A 145 6.23 -17.64 -16.40
C ASP A 145 6.87 -18.62 -15.41
N GLY A 146 6.30 -18.74 -14.19
CA GLY A 146 6.79 -19.65 -13.15
C GLY A 146 7.78 -19.04 -12.17
N GLY A 147 8.11 -17.74 -12.31
CA GLY A 147 8.92 -17.03 -11.34
C GLY A 147 8.18 -16.75 -10.04
N TYR A 148 8.91 -16.41 -9.01
CA TYR A 148 8.34 -16.03 -7.71
C TYR A 148 9.31 -15.16 -6.92
N GLY A 149 8.77 -14.43 -5.95
CA GLY A 149 9.55 -13.75 -4.93
C GLY A 149 8.81 -13.83 -3.62
N PHE A 150 9.54 -13.85 -2.52
CA PHE A 150 8.94 -13.84 -1.19
C PHE A 150 9.76 -13.01 -0.22
N GLU A 151 9.10 -12.57 0.85
CA GLU A 151 9.70 -11.85 1.96
C GLU A 151 9.21 -12.49 3.25
N VAL A 152 10.14 -12.78 4.17
CA VAL A 152 9.85 -13.40 5.47
C VAL A 152 10.37 -12.48 6.56
N MET A 153 9.55 -12.24 7.58
CA MET A 153 9.95 -11.50 8.78
C MET A 153 9.49 -12.25 10.02
N SER A 154 10.37 -12.34 11.02
CA SER A 154 9.98 -12.84 12.34
C SER A 154 9.05 -11.83 13.05
N VAL A 155 8.33 -12.29 14.07
CA VAL A 155 7.55 -11.40 14.93
C VAL A 155 8.42 -10.29 15.52
N GLU A 156 9.64 -10.63 15.94
CA GLU A 156 10.59 -9.64 16.51
C GLU A 156 10.99 -8.58 15.48
N ASP A 157 11.28 -8.98 14.24
CA ASP A 157 11.62 -8.06 13.16
C ASP A 157 10.44 -7.16 12.81
N ILE A 158 9.23 -7.70 12.80
CA ILE A 158 8.00 -6.94 12.57
C ILE A 158 7.82 -5.88 13.67
N ARG A 159 7.98 -6.26 14.93
CA ARG A 159 7.86 -5.32 16.06
C ARG A 159 8.90 -4.22 15.98
N ALA A 160 10.15 -4.55 15.70
CA ALA A 160 11.22 -3.57 15.54
C ALA A 160 10.92 -2.59 14.41
N HIS A 161 10.44 -3.09 13.28
CA HIS A 161 10.00 -2.28 12.14
C HIS A 161 8.86 -1.34 12.53
N ALA A 162 7.83 -1.86 13.21
CA ALA A 162 6.67 -1.09 13.63
C ALA A 162 7.05 0.04 14.60
N GLN A 163 7.89 -0.25 15.59
CA GLN A 163 8.36 0.72 16.57
C GLN A 163 9.18 1.84 15.91
N LYS A 164 9.98 1.49 14.89
CA LYS A 164 10.83 2.45 14.19
C LYS A 164 10.03 3.39 13.27
N PHE A 165 9.02 2.88 12.58
CA PHE A 165 8.35 3.62 11.50
C PHE A 165 6.93 4.08 11.83
N SER A 166 6.30 3.55 12.86
CA SER A 166 4.92 3.92 13.22
C SER A 166 4.88 4.91 14.38
N LYS A 167 4.39 6.11 14.12
CA LYS A 167 4.16 7.13 15.16
C LYS A 167 3.04 6.72 16.13
N ALA A 168 2.11 5.91 15.69
CA ALA A 168 0.96 5.45 16.45
C ALA A 168 1.12 4.01 16.96
N TYR A 169 2.35 3.51 17.11
CA TYR A 169 2.61 2.13 17.50
C TYR A 169 1.86 1.73 18.77
N ASN A 170 1.89 2.57 19.81
CA ASN A 170 1.31 2.25 21.11
C ASN A 170 -0.22 2.40 21.19
N ASN A 171 -0.84 3.13 20.26
CA ASN A 171 -2.25 3.51 20.32
C ASN A 171 -3.03 3.22 19.04
N GLY A 172 -2.47 2.45 18.13
CA GLY A 172 -3.05 2.23 16.81
C GLY A 172 -3.24 0.75 16.46
N PRO A 173 -3.39 0.48 15.14
CA PRO A 173 -3.67 -0.87 14.64
C PRO A 173 -2.61 -1.92 14.97
N TRP A 174 -1.37 -1.50 15.25
CA TRP A 174 -0.32 -2.42 15.68
C TRP A 174 -0.63 -3.10 17.03
N GLN A 175 -1.47 -2.48 17.86
CA GLN A 175 -1.92 -3.06 19.13
C GLN A 175 -3.19 -3.89 18.96
N SER A 176 -4.15 -3.41 18.14
CA SER A 176 -5.45 -4.06 17.97
C SER A 176 -5.49 -5.13 16.87
N ASN A 177 -4.66 -4.98 15.82
CA ASN A 177 -4.69 -5.80 14.60
C ASN A 177 -3.26 -6.13 14.14
N PHE A 178 -2.45 -6.66 15.04
CA PHE A 178 -1.03 -6.91 14.80
C PHE A 178 -0.78 -7.79 13.57
N GLU A 179 -1.49 -8.91 13.45
CA GLU A 179 -1.29 -9.84 12.33
C GLU A 179 -1.60 -9.20 10.98
N GLU A 180 -2.68 -8.43 10.88
CA GLU A 180 -3.03 -7.74 9.64
C GLU A 180 -1.99 -6.68 9.27
N MET A 181 -1.48 -5.93 10.24
CA MET A 181 -0.42 -4.95 10.03
C MET A 181 0.90 -5.61 9.63
N ALA A 182 1.22 -6.76 10.22
CA ALA A 182 2.40 -7.55 9.88
C ALA A 182 2.33 -8.09 8.45
N LYS A 183 1.20 -8.68 8.05
CA LYS A 183 0.98 -9.14 6.68
C LYS A 183 1.08 -8.00 5.66
N LYS A 184 0.52 -6.84 5.98
CA LYS A 184 0.67 -5.63 5.16
C LYS A 184 2.14 -5.23 5.00
N THR A 185 2.93 -5.33 6.05
CA THR A 185 4.36 -4.98 6.03
C THR A 185 5.15 -5.88 5.07
N VAL A 186 4.99 -7.21 5.16
CA VAL A 186 5.68 -8.13 4.26
C VAL A 186 5.19 -8.03 2.82
N LEU A 187 3.89 -7.75 2.61
CA LEU A 187 3.34 -7.47 1.29
C LEU A 187 4.01 -6.25 0.65
N LYS A 188 4.11 -5.14 1.37
CA LYS A 188 4.79 -3.95 0.87
C LYS A 188 6.24 -4.21 0.50
N LYS A 189 6.94 -5.02 1.28
CA LYS A 189 8.34 -5.35 1.01
C LYS A 189 8.50 -6.21 -0.24
N VAL A 190 7.72 -7.28 -0.38
CA VAL A 190 7.83 -8.18 -1.53
C VAL A 190 7.40 -7.50 -2.83
N LEU A 191 6.39 -6.64 -2.77
CA LEU A 191 5.86 -5.96 -3.96
C LEU A 191 6.83 -4.94 -4.57
N LYS A 192 7.87 -4.54 -3.85
CA LYS A 192 8.96 -3.72 -4.42
C LYS A 192 9.74 -4.46 -5.50
N TYR A 193 9.71 -5.78 -5.52
CA TYR A 193 10.40 -6.63 -6.49
C TYR A 193 9.46 -7.23 -7.53
N ALA A 194 8.17 -7.04 -7.38
CA ALA A 194 7.18 -7.53 -8.33
C ALA A 194 7.13 -6.67 -9.60
N PRO A 195 6.76 -7.26 -10.74
CA PRO A 195 6.46 -6.48 -11.93
C PRO A 195 5.30 -5.52 -11.67
N LEU A 196 5.50 -4.23 -11.94
CA LEU A 196 4.49 -3.18 -11.75
C LEU A 196 4.29 -2.40 -13.05
N LYS A 197 3.03 -1.96 -13.28
CA LYS A 197 2.66 -1.04 -14.37
C LYS A 197 1.69 0.02 -13.86
#